data_a6c7034a7f0d4f1770f6d08ebd4cc7a7
#
_entry.id   a6c7034a7f0d4f1770f6d08ebd4cc7a7
#
_cell.length_a   1.000
_cell.length_b   1.000
_cell.length_c   1.000
_cell.angle_alpha   90.00
_cell.angle_beta   90.00
_cell.angle_gamma   90.00
#
_symmetry.space_group_name_H-M   'P 1'
#
loop_
_entity.id
_entity.type
_entity.pdbx_description
1 polymer ?
#
loop_
_entity_poly.entity_id
_entity_poly.type
_entity_poly.pdbx_seq_one_letter_code
_entity_poly.pdbx_strand_id
1 'polypeptide(L)'
;MMMRNTKEIDTILIELNKSIDAHYKWLVKMFRCVVSSDVTQPDIMGENSHFVCRFGLWLNNQSRYNEDDCSYVSKISATHEKMHLLGKELLLAIVEKRSHSWHFDSFQDALLAFTSSVMDYKIYLLSIRSNIDVLTGLPSRRMLDAERSPHNFPKA
;
A
#
# COMPACT_ATOMS: atom_id res chain seq x y z
N MET A 1 -13.73 21.83 0.09
CA MET A 1 -12.59 20.91 -0.04
C MET A 1 -11.28 21.69 0.13
N MET A 2 -10.56 21.44 1.20
CA MET A 2 -9.25 22.08 1.38
C MET A 2 -8.23 21.38 0.47
N MET A 3 -7.61 22.17 -0.41
CA MET A 3 -6.49 21.67 -1.22
C MET A 3 -5.30 21.34 -0.31
N ARG A 4 -4.79 20.14 -0.44
CA ARG A 4 -3.56 19.74 0.23
C ARG A 4 -2.39 20.56 -0.25
N ASN A 5 -1.53 20.95 0.67
CA ASN A 5 -0.29 21.58 0.31
C ASN A 5 0.78 20.51 -0.02
N THR A 6 1.80 20.93 -0.71
CA THR A 6 2.92 20.09 -1.15
C THR A 6 3.61 19.37 0.01
N LYS A 7 3.77 20.05 1.15
CA LYS A 7 4.42 19.49 2.33
C LYS A 7 3.65 18.34 2.95
N GLU A 8 2.32 18.43 2.98
CA GLU A 8 1.46 17.34 3.47
C GLU A 8 1.57 16.11 2.57
N ILE A 9 1.52 16.31 1.26
CA ILE A 9 1.66 15.21 0.28
C ILE A 9 3.03 14.55 0.38
N ASP A 10 4.10 15.34 0.47
CA ASP A 10 5.47 14.84 0.62
C ASP A 10 5.62 14.03 1.91
N THR A 11 5.03 14.50 3.02
CA THR A 11 5.05 13.78 4.30
C THR A 11 4.37 12.43 4.17
N ILE A 12 3.18 12.37 3.57
CA ILE A 12 2.45 11.11 3.36
C ILE A 12 3.25 10.16 2.46
N LEU A 13 3.85 10.66 1.39
CA LEU A 13 4.68 9.85 0.48
C LEU A 13 5.90 9.26 1.18
N ILE A 14 6.59 10.04 2.01
CA ILE A 14 7.75 9.58 2.78
C ILE A 14 7.32 8.49 3.77
N GLU A 15 6.25 8.72 4.52
CA GLU A 15 5.71 7.76 5.49
C GLU A 15 5.23 6.48 4.80
N LEU A 16 4.55 6.61 3.66
CA LEU A 16 4.09 5.49 2.85
C LEU A 16 5.27 4.63 2.37
N ASN A 17 6.33 5.24 1.86
CA ASN A 17 7.53 4.51 1.42
C ASN A 17 8.22 3.78 2.58
N LYS A 18 8.30 4.39 3.76
CA LYS A 18 8.84 3.73 4.98
C LYS A 18 7.97 2.54 5.39
N SER A 19 6.66 2.67 5.27
CA SER A 19 5.72 1.61 5.62
C SER A 19 5.78 0.45 4.62
N ILE A 20 5.96 0.74 3.35
CA ILE A 20 6.20 -0.27 2.29
C ILE A 20 7.50 -1.04 2.60
N ASP A 21 8.58 -0.35 2.94
CA ASP A 21 9.85 -0.98 3.33
C ASP A 21 9.68 -1.90 4.54
N ALA A 22 8.96 -1.45 5.55
CA ALA A 22 8.63 -2.26 6.72
C ALA A 22 7.83 -3.51 6.35
N HIS A 23 6.95 -3.41 5.35
CA HIS A 23 6.18 -4.54 4.86
C HIS A 23 7.03 -5.55 4.07
N TYR A 24 8.00 -5.11 3.30
CA TYR A 24 8.98 -6.02 2.69
C TYR A 24 9.77 -6.80 3.74
N LYS A 25 10.16 -6.14 4.83
CA LYS A 25 10.82 -6.82 5.97
C LYS A 25 9.89 -7.84 6.63
N TRP A 26 8.60 -7.55 6.69
CA TRP A 26 7.59 -8.50 7.15
C TRP A 26 7.54 -9.75 6.25
N LEU A 27 7.57 -9.59 4.94
CA LEU A 27 7.63 -10.71 3.99
C LEU A 27 8.88 -11.58 4.19
N VAL A 28 10.04 -10.97 4.37
CA VAL A 28 11.30 -11.70 4.67
C VAL A 28 11.15 -12.49 5.96
N LYS A 29 10.56 -11.89 6.99
CA LYS A 29 10.28 -12.57 8.26
C LYS A 29 9.32 -13.74 8.09
N MET A 30 8.30 -13.59 7.26
CA MET A 30 7.39 -14.68 6.92
C MET A 30 8.11 -15.84 6.24
N PHE A 31 9.00 -15.59 5.30
CA PHE A 31 9.83 -16.62 4.69
C PHE A 31 10.69 -17.37 5.71
N ARG A 32 11.29 -16.63 6.66
CA ARG A 32 12.03 -17.24 7.75
C ARG A 32 11.15 -18.15 8.61
N CYS A 33 9.93 -17.73 8.91
CA CYS A 33 8.96 -18.55 9.64
C CYS A 33 8.61 -19.84 8.88
N VAL A 34 8.45 -19.76 7.57
CA VAL A 34 8.21 -20.94 6.72
C VAL A 34 9.37 -21.92 6.81
N VAL A 35 10.61 -21.45 6.71
CA VAL A 35 11.84 -22.29 6.74
C VAL A 35 12.05 -22.90 8.13
N SER A 36 11.79 -22.16 9.20
CA SER A 36 12.04 -22.58 10.59
C SER A 36 10.83 -23.18 11.29
N SER A 37 9.68 -23.23 10.64
CA SER A 37 8.40 -23.65 11.25
C SER A 37 8.01 -22.81 12.49
N ASP A 38 8.38 -21.54 12.51
CA ASP A 38 8.09 -20.62 13.60
C ASP A 38 6.66 -20.08 13.47
N VAL A 39 5.81 -20.41 14.44
CA VAL A 39 4.41 -19.95 14.54
C VAL A 39 4.19 -18.97 15.71
N THR A 40 5.27 -18.39 16.24
CA THR A 40 5.21 -17.55 17.45
C THR A 40 5.10 -16.05 17.17
N GLN A 41 5.26 -15.62 15.91
CA GLN A 41 5.31 -14.19 15.57
C GLN A 41 3.91 -13.57 15.53
N PRO A 42 3.62 -12.58 16.41
CA PRO A 42 2.27 -12.02 16.50
C PRO A 42 1.83 -11.21 15.29
N ASP A 43 2.76 -10.62 14.55
CA ASP A 43 2.48 -9.88 13.32
C ASP A 43 2.25 -10.77 12.09
N ILE A 44 2.39 -12.09 12.27
CA ILE A 44 2.10 -13.10 11.23
C ILE A 44 0.97 -14.01 11.69
N MET A 45 1.07 -14.56 12.89
CA MET A 45 0.20 -15.61 13.41
C MET A 45 -0.91 -15.12 14.33
N GLY A 46 -0.84 -13.89 14.84
CA GLY A 46 -1.85 -13.33 15.71
C GLY A 46 -3.18 -13.12 15.01
N GLU A 47 -4.28 -13.13 15.75
CA GLU A 47 -5.62 -12.86 15.23
C GLU A 47 -5.74 -11.47 14.61
N ASN A 48 -5.02 -10.50 15.17
CA ASN A 48 -4.98 -9.12 14.71
C ASN A 48 -3.63 -8.76 14.09
N SER A 49 -3.00 -9.70 13.38
CA SER A 49 -1.67 -9.50 12.80
C SER A 49 -1.58 -8.27 11.89
N HIS A 50 -2.65 -7.97 11.14
CA HIS A 50 -2.72 -6.79 10.28
C HIS A 50 -2.75 -5.46 11.04
N PHE A 51 -3.13 -5.45 12.32
CA PHE A 51 -3.08 -4.24 13.15
C PHE A 51 -1.70 -4.05 13.82
N VAL A 52 -1.01 -5.13 14.15
CA VAL A 52 0.27 -5.05 14.89
C VAL A 52 1.49 -4.95 13.98
N CYS A 53 1.37 -5.23 12.68
CA CYS A 53 2.47 -4.99 11.76
C CYS A 53 2.69 -3.47 11.57
N ARG A 54 3.91 -3.06 11.27
CA ARG A 54 4.25 -1.64 11.13
C ARG A 54 3.43 -0.91 10.08
N PHE A 55 3.11 -1.59 8.99
CA PHE A 55 2.23 -1.02 7.96
C PHE A 55 0.83 -0.76 8.50
N GLY A 56 0.25 -1.74 9.21
CA GLY A 56 -1.07 -1.60 9.84
C GLY A 56 -1.12 -0.51 10.91
N LEU A 57 -0.08 -0.41 11.74
CA LEU A 57 0.04 0.66 12.72
C LEU A 57 0.07 2.04 12.06
N TRP A 58 0.83 2.20 11.00
CA TRP A 58 0.85 3.44 10.22
C TRP A 58 -0.53 3.74 9.62
N LEU A 59 -1.14 2.76 8.97
CA LEU A 59 -2.43 2.91 8.29
C LEU A 59 -3.55 3.35 9.25
N ASN A 60 -3.61 2.75 10.44
CA ASN A 60 -4.65 3.02 11.44
C ASN A 60 -4.45 4.33 12.19
N ASN A 61 -3.21 4.83 12.26
CA ASN A 61 -2.88 6.06 12.99
C ASN A 61 -2.93 7.32 12.13
N GLN A 62 -3.36 7.22 10.89
CA GLN A 62 -3.44 8.36 9.99
C GLN A 62 -4.75 9.15 10.20
N SER A 63 -4.69 10.17 11.05
CA SER A 63 -5.78 11.14 11.21
C SER A 63 -5.84 12.18 10.07
N ARG A 64 -4.91 12.10 9.11
CA ARG A 64 -4.72 13.12 8.06
C ARG A 64 -5.37 12.78 6.72
N TYR A 65 -6.09 11.66 6.63
CA TYR A 65 -6.78 11.30 5.41
C TYR A 65 -7.95 12.26 5.17
N ASN A 66 -8.00 12.83 3.98
CA ASN A 66 -9.15 13.59 3.55
C ASN A 66 -10.16 12.66 2.83
N GLU A 67 -11.29 13.21 2.41
CA GLU A 67 -12.32 12.42 1.72
C GLU A 67 -11.82 11.75 0.45
N ASP A 68 -10.92 12.41 -0.29
CA ASP A 68 -10.38 11.88 -1.54
C ASP A 68 -9.47 10.67 -1.32
N ASP A 69 -8.86 10.56 -0.14
CA ASP A 69 -8.03 9.40 0.23
C ASP A 69 -8.84 8.19 0.67
N CYS A 70 -10.06 8.40 1.17
CA CYS A 70 -10.83 7.35 1.85
C CYS A 70 -11.02 6.10 1.01
N SER A 71 -11.27 6.24 -0.29
CA SER A 71 -11.43 5.09 -1.18
C SER A 71 -10.14 4.27 -1.33
N TYR A 72 -9.00 4.95 -1.44
CA TYR A 72 -7.69 4.30 -1.52
C TYR A 72 -7.34 3.61 -0.20
N VAL A 73 -7.50 4.30 0.90
CA VAL A 73 -7.18 3.80 2.25
C VAL A 73 -8.06 2.61 2.62
N SER A 74 -9.34 2.66 2.31
CA SER A 74 -10.27 1.54 2.55
C SER A 74 -9.88 0.30 1.77
N LYS A 75 -9.49 0.46 0.52
CA LYS A 75 -9.04 -0.66 -0.33
C LYS A 75 -7.72 -1.23 0.16
N ILE A 76 -6.78 -0.38 0.55
CA ILE A 76 -5.52 -0.82 1.15
C ILE A 76 -5.78 -1.61 2.45
N SER A 77 -6.65 -1.10 3.31
CA SER A 77 -6.99 -1.76 4.57
C SER A 77 -7.58 -3.15 4.33
N ALA A 78 -8.54 -3.27 3.43
CA ALA A 78 -9.20 -4.54 3.11
C ALA A 78 -8.21 -5.55 2.50
N THR A 79 -7.39 -5.15 1.55
CA THR A 79 -6.41 -6.02 0.91
C THR A 79 -5.27 -6.41 1.86
N HIS A 80 -4.86 -5.52 2.75
CA HIS A 80 -3.85 -5.77 3.78
C HIS A 80 -4.33 -6.82 4.79
N GLU A 81 -5.55 -6.69 5.30
CA GLU A 81 -6.15 -7.66 6.21
C GLU A 81 -6.25 -9.05 5.57
N LYS A 82 -6.76 -9.12 4.35
CA LYS A 82 -6.89 -10.38 3.61
C LYS A 82 -5.54 -11.04 3.37
N MET A 83 -4.52 -10.27 3.04
CA MET A 83 -3.17 -10.77 2.84
C MET A 83 -2.59 -11.38 4.13
N HIS A 84 -2.77 -10.73 5.28
CA HIS A 84 -2.36 -11.28 6.57
C HIS A 84 -3.10 -12.57 6.91
N LEU A 85 -4.40 -12.62 6.68
CA LEU A 85 -5.21 -13.82 6.92
C LEU A 85 -4.72 -15.01 6.08
N LEU A 86 -4.54 -14.81 4.79
CA LEU A 86 -4.10 -15.87 3.87
C LEU A 86 -2.64 -16.26 4.09
N GLY A 87 -1.79 -15.34 4.52
CA GLY A 87 -0.42 -15.62 4.94
C GLY A 87 -0.37 -16.51 6.17
N LYS A 88 -1.20 -16.23 7.17
CA LYS A 88 -1.35 -17.08 8.36
C LYS A 88 -1.82 -18.50 7.99
N GLU A 89 -2.85 -18.60 7.16
CA GLU A 89 -3.36 -19.90 6.71
C GLU A 89 -2.30 -20.70 5.94
N LEU A 90 -1.55 -20.06 5.07
CA LEU A 90 -0.45 -20.69 4.35
C LEU A 90 0.62 -21.23 5.31
N LEU A 91 1.08 -20.42 6.25
CA LEU A 91 2.10 -20.83 7.22
C LEU A 91 1.62 -22.01 8.08
N LEU A 92 0.38 -21.96 8.59
CA LEU A 92 -0.21 -23.06 9.35
C LEU A 92 -0.28 -24.33 8.52
N ALA A 93 -0.75 -24.24 7.28
CA ALA A 93 -0.82 -25.40 6.39
C ALA A 93 0.54 -26.04 6.14
N ILE A 94 1.58 -25.23 5.97
CA ILE A 94 2.96 -25.72 5.78
C ILE A 94 3.46 -26.43 7.05
N VAL A 95 3.30 -25.81 8.20
CA VAL A 95 3.76 -26.38 9.48
C VAL A 95 3.01 -27.66 9.83
N GLU A 96 1.73 -27.75 9.55
CA GLU A 96 0.89 -28.92 9.75
C GLU A 96 1.01 -29.96 8.63
N LYS A 97 1.87 -29.72 7.63
CA LYS A 97 2.12 -30.62 6.49
C LYS A 97 0.87 -30.94 5.66
N ARG A 98 -0.07 -30.01 5.59
CA ARG A 98 -1.29 -30.11 4.79
C ARG A 98 -1.38 -29.06 3.67
N SER A 99 -0.25 -28.45 3.32
CA SER A 99 -0.21 -27.43 2.29
C SER A 99 -0.47 -27.96 0.90
N HIS A 100 -1.23 -27.20 0.13
CA HIS A 100 -1.47 -27.40 -1.30
C HIS A 100 -1.10 -26.13 -2.06
N SER A 101 -0.91 -26.24 -3.37
CA SER A 101 -0.57 -25.09 -4.21
C SER A 101 -1.59 -23.95 -4.10
N TRP A 102 -2.87 -24.25 -3.89
CA TRP A 102 -3.89 -23.22 -3.77
C TRP A 102 -3.74 -22.35 -2.53
N HIS A 103 -3.11 -22.82 -1.46
CA HIS A 103 -2.77 -21.98 -0.30
C HIS A 103 -1.78 -20.88 -0.70
N PHE A 104 -0.78 -21.25 -1.48
CA PHE A 104 0.20 -20.30 -2.00
C PHE A 104 -0.45 -19.35 -3.02
N ASP A 105 -1.22 -19.88 -3.97
CA ASP A 105 -1.88 -19.08 -5.00
C ASP A 105 -2.83 -18.06 -4.39
N SER A 106 -3.59 -18.45 -3.37
CA SER A 106 -4.48 -17.52 -2.65
C SER A 106 -3.71 -16.40 -1.94
N PHE A 107 -2.61 -16.73 -1.28
CA PHE A 107 -1.74 -15.74 -0.65
C PHE A 107 -1.10 -14.82 -1.70
N GLN A 108 -0.62 -15.38 -2.79
CA GLN A 108 -0.05 -14.62 -3.90
C GLN A 108 -1.05 -13.60 -4.46
N ASP A 109 -2.27 -14.03 -4.74
CA ASP A 109 -3.32 -13.14 -5.25
C ASP A 109 -3.63 -12.00 -4.26
N ALA A 110 -3.69 -12.32 -2.97
CA ALA A 110 -3.91 -11.33 -1.93
C ALA A 110 -2.73 -10.34 -1.80
N LEU A 111 -1.50 -10.83 -1.90
CA LEU A 111 -0.30 -10.00 -1.89
C LEU A 111 -0.26 -9.05 -3.10
N LEU A 112 -0.58 -9.56 -4.28
CA LEU A 112 -0.62 -8.74 -5.50
C LEU A 112 -1.74 -7.70 -5.44
N ALA A 113 -2.91 -8.05 -4.92
CA ALA A 113 -4.01 -7.10 -4.71
C ALA A 113 -3.64 -6.00 -3.72
N PHE A 114 -2.97 -6.34 -2.62
CA PHE A 114 -2.45 -5.37 -1.66
C PHE A 114 -1.42 -4.44 -2.30
N THR A 115 -0.43 -4.99 -2.99
CA THR A 115 0.62 -4.23 -3.68
C THR A 115 0.02 -3.27 -4.70
N SER A 116 -0.95 -3.73 -5.50
CA SER A 116 -1.66 -2.89 -6.47
C SER A 116 -2.42 -1.75 -5.81
N SER A 117 -3.12 -2.00 -4.71
CA SER A 117 -3.87 -0.97 -4.00
C SER A 117 -2.95 0.12 -3.39
N VAL A 118 -1.80 -0.26 -2.87
CA VAL A 118 -0.78 0.68 -2.38
C VAL A 118 -0.20 1.51 -3.52
N MET A 119 0.10 0.86 -4.65
CA MET A 119 0.63 1.54 -5.83
C MET A 119 -0.37 2.55 -6.41
N ASP A 120 -1.66 2.20 -6.47
CA ASP A 120 -2.71 3.11 -6.92
C ASP A 120 -2.74 4.38 -6.06
N TYR A 121 -2.65 4.24 -4.75
CA TYR A 121 -2.61 5.37 -3.84
C TYR A 121 -1.34 6.22 -4.02
N LYS A 122 -0.20 5.57 -4.17
CA LYS A 122 1.08 6.26 -4.42
C LYS A 122 1.04 7.05 -5.73
N ILE A 123 0.52 6.47 -6.79
CA ILE A 123 0.38 7.14 -8.10
C ILE A 123 -0.56 8.34 -7.97
N TYR A 124 -1.67 8.18 -7.26
CA TYR A 124 -2.60 9.29 -7.00
C TYR A 124 -1.90 10.45 -6.29
N LEU A 125 -1.16 10.17 -5.21
CA LEU A 125 -0.43 11.20 -4.45
C LEU A 125 0.65 11.89 -5.32
N LEU A 126 1.38 11.12 -6.11
CA LEU A 126 2.39 11.66 -7.04
C LEU A 126 1.75 12.54 -8.12
N SER A 127 0.57 12.13 -8.62
CA SER A 127 -0.20 12.91 -9.59
C SER A 127 -0.61 14.28 -9.03
N ILE A 128 -1.14 14.32 -7.81
CA ILE A 128 -1.47 15.58 -7.14
C ILE A 128 -0.20 16.41 -6.95
N ARG A 129 0.87 15.78 -6.49
CA ARG A 129 2.14 16.44 -6.22
C ARG A 129 2.73 17.12 -7.47
N SER A 130 2.66 16.45 -8.61
CA SER A 130 3.18 16.97 -9.87
C SER A 130 2.34 18.11 -10.45
N ASN A 131 1.09 18.23 -10.05
CA ASN A 131 0.16 19.27 -10.52
C ASN A 131 0.22 20.56 -9.68
N ILE A 132 1.00 20.56 -8.60
CA ILE A 132 1.18 21.73 -7.72
C ILE A 132 2.56 22.30 -7.94
N ASP A 133 2.63 23.64 -8.19
CA ASP A 133 3.89 24.36 -8.23
C ASP A 133 4.50 24.45 -6.82
N VAL A 134 5.76 24.05 -6.66
CA VAL A 134 6.44 23.96 -5.38
C VAL A 134 6.62 25.33 -4.72
N LEU A 135 6.82 26.38 -5.52
CA LEU A 135 7.13 27.73 -5.02
C LEU A 135 5.89 28.56 -4.72
N THR A 136 4.85 28.44 -5.54
CA THR A 136 3.67 29.31 -5.49
C THR A 136 2.41 28.61 -5.03
N GLY A 137 2.38 27.26 -5.03
CA GLY A 137 1.19 26.47 -4.78
C GLY A 137 0.19 26.50 -5.94
N LEU A 138 0.55 27.11 -7.07
CA LEU A 138 -0.29 27.16 -8.26
C LEU A 138 -0.15 25.90 -9.10
N PRO A 139 -1.14 25.59 -9.99
CA PRO A 139 -1.04 24.47 -10.90
C PRO A 139 0.27 24.49 -11.68
N SER A 140 0.89 23.30 -11.84
CA SER A 140 2.13 23.18 -12.56
C SER A 140 1.97 23.48 -14.05
N ARG A 141 3.06 23.79 -14.72
CA ARG A 141 3.10 24.00 -16.18
C ARG A 141 2.55 22.78 -16.94
N ARG A 142 2.83 21.58 -16.44
CA ARG A 142 2.33 20.31 -17.02
C ARG A 142 0.80 20.27 -17.05
N MET A 143 0.13 20.73 -16.01
CA MET A 143 -1.34 20.78 -15.95
C MET A 143 -1.90 21.82 -16.92
N LEU A 144 -1.27 22.99 -17.04
CA LEU A 144 -1.64 24.03 -17.99
C LEU A 144 -1.46 23.56 -19.44
N ASP A 145 -0.38 22.85 -19.74
CA ASP A 145 -0.13 22.30 -21.09
C ASP A 145 -1.14 21.23 -21.47
N ALA A 146 -1.59 20.41 -20.52
CA ALA A 146 -2.64 19.40 -20.74
C ALA A 146 -3.98 20.04 -21.08
N GLU A 147 -4.32 21.19 -20.49
CA GLU A 147 -5.55 21.94 -20.81
C GLU A 147 -5.47 22.63 -22.18
N ARG A 148 -4.28 23.00 -22.63
CA ARG A 148 -4.09 23.70 -23.91
C ARG A 148 -4.11 22.81 -25.12
N SER A 149 -3.92 21.51 -24.98
CA SER A 149 -3.66 20.65 -26.13
C SER A 149 -4.42 19.33 -26.15
N PRO A 150 -5.74 19.35 -26.32
CA PRO A 150 -6.42 18.10 -26.66
C PRO A 150 -6.21 17.64 -28.11
N HIS A 151 -5.61 18.45 -28.99
CA HIS A 151 -5.66 18.17 -30.43
C HIS A 151 -4.36 18.34 -31.24
N ASN A 152 -3.23 18.61 -30.57
CA ASN A 152 -1.96 18.78 -31.24
C ASN A 152 -1.03 17.57 -31.10
N PHE A 153 -1.54 16.40 -31.47
CA PHE A 153 -0.62 15.37 -31.90
C PHE A 153 -0.28 15.64 -33.38
N PRO A 154 0.99 15.74 -33.74
CA PRO A 154 1.33 15.80 -35.15
C PRO A 154 0.77 14.54 -35.80
N LYS A 155 -0.07 14.73 -36.76
CA LYS A 155 -0.45 13.63 -37.68
C LYS A 155 0.84 13.17 -38.31
N ALA A 156 1.20 11.95 -38.03
CA ALA A 156 2.29 11.29 -38.76
C ALA A 156 1.92 11.17 -40.21
#